data_76495a58735136259dbc5b1a5b1b9a98
#
_entry.id   76495a58735136259dbc5b1a5b1b9a98
#
_cell.length_a   1.000
_cell.length_b   1.000
_cell.length_c   1.000
_cell.angle_alpha   90.00
_cell.angle_beta   90.00
_cell.angle_gamma   90.00
#
_symmetry.space_group_name_H-M   'P 1'
#
loop_
_entity.id
_entity.type
_entity.pdbx_description
1 polymer ?
#
loop_
_entity_poly.entity_id
_entity_poly.type
_entity_poly.pdbx_seq_one_letter_code
_entity_poly.pdbx_strand_id
1 'polypeptide(L)'
;MLLVGSADPRHILKTIAGLRDEDTLNVWLVESSMEVVARQMLLLYLALIPLENMGLNEKAEFFLEVFGNCEIRSATEETLKRMASELMLGVTSTLDTPAHPCMNTTLLKFKERDELDRIFKSWIKPQSKIIMSKAWDYRVRQHLGTRYDSKRGCFDWDLTMKLHQKGCGTINRQQYAQWRERGLAFELREGIYRTNNPSMISSRIFQKGGKIAVSGYWGDIVTGPYLCYGVETDDKSMLETRNGIHMKTAQDISFANVQKLFQSLTSRHCSGSCTAPASTENSQPSVSVGDLMHLKHITIKFLPLDSLEKLPEKQKYRDFFNVIFFSASSVAHLGSPMRQIAAPDAVLVVELAKYVLDLSKEQEAGFKEKVQGISVEAGFEPCHQQALADDALSVFIAKKE
;
A
#
# COMPACT_ATOMS: atom_id res chain seq x y z
N MET A 1 16.79 -2.29 0.71
CA MET A 1 15.96 -3.00 -0.29
C MET A 1 15.37 -2.03 -1.30
N LEU A 2 15.10 -2.48 -2.52
CA LEU A 2 14.41 -1.71 -3.56
C LEU A 2 13.01 -2.28 -3.75
N LEU A 3 11.98 -1.44 -3.67
CA LEU A 3 10.58 -1.81 -3.94
C LEU A 3 10.11 -1.12 -5.22
N VAL A 4 9.65 -1.90 -6.18
CA VAL A 4 9.17 -1.41 -7.49
C VAL A 4 7.68 -1.69 -7.62
N GLY A 5 6.88 -0.63 -7.62
CA GLY A 5 5.43 -0.71 -7.78
C GLY A 5 4.72 -1.36 -6.58
N SER A 6 5.19 -1.13 -5.36
CA SER A 6 4.59 -1.71 -4.15
C SER A 6 3.19 -1.18 -3.84
N ALA A 7 2.83 -0.04 -4.38
CA ALA A 7 1.54 0.64 -4.33
C ALA A 7 1.05 1.07 -2.92
N ASP A 8 1.47 0.38 -1.87
CA ASP A 8 1.11 0.65 -0.47
C ASP A 8 2.26 0.29 0.49
N PRO A 9 2.24 0.76 1.76
CA PRO A 9 3.34 0.56 2.70
C PRO A 9 3.37 -0.82 3.38
N ARG A 10 2.51 -1.78 3.01
CA ARG A 10 2.42 -3.09 3.70
C ARG A 10 3.76 -3.82 3.79
N HIS A 11 4.53 -3.84 2.69
CA HIS A 11 5.83 -4.50 2.65
C HIS A 11 6.84 -3.82 3.60
N ILE A 12 6.80 -2.48 3.66
CA ILE A 12 7.65 -1.69 4.55
C ILE A 12 7.28 -1.99 6.00
N LEU A 13 6.01 -1.82 6.35
CA LEU A 13 5.52 -1.97 7.73
C LEU A 13 5.73 -3.40 8.26
N LYS A 14 5.38 -4.43 7.46
CA LYS A 14 5.62 -5.84 7.83
C LYS A 14 7.11 -6.16 7.97
N THR A 15 7.96 -5.63 7.09
CA THR A 15 9.41 -5.83 7.20
C THR A 15 9.95 -5.20 8.48
N ILE A 16 9.60 -3.94 8.77
CA ILE A 16 10.02 -3.27 10.00
C ILE A 16 9.58 -4.06 11.24
N ALA A 17 8.33 -4.55 11.26
CA ALA A 17 7.80 -5.32 12.38
C ALA A 17 8.54 -6.65 12.62
N GLY A 18 9.11 -7.24 11.56
CA GLY A 18 9.85 -8.51 11.63
C GLY A 18 11.35 -8.37 11.91
N LEU A 19 11.91 -7.16 11.89
CA LEU A 19 13.33 -6.93 12.14
C LEU A 19 13.64 -6.94 13.64
N ARG A 20 14.91 -7.23 13.99
CA ARG A 20 15.45 -7.06 15.35
C ARG A 20 15.84 -5.59 15.58
N ASP A 21 15.97 -5.16 16.83
CA ASP A 21 16.23 -3.75 17.17
C ASP A 21 17.57 -3.22 16.65
N GLU A 22 18.57 -4.09 16.49
CA GLU A 22 19.88 -3.77 15.95
C GLU A 22 19.93 -3.73 14.41
N ASP A 23 18.93 -4.28 13.74
CA ASP A 23 18.91 -4.38 12.27
C ASP A 23 18.68 -2.99 11.64
N THR A 24 19.42 -2.72 10.56
CA THR A 24 19.29 -1.50 9.76
C THR A 24 18.49 -1.77 8.50
N LEU A 25 17.47 -0.95 8.24
CA LEU A 25 16.67 -1.04 7.02
C LEU A 25 16.72 0.27 6.24
N ASN A 26 17.24 0.19 5.04
CA ASN A 26 17.12 1.24 4.05
C ASN A 26 16.19 0.76 2.94
N VAL A 27 15.11 1.51 2.69
CA VAL A 27 14.13 1.24 1.65
C VAL A 27 14.23 2.31 0.56
N TRP A 28 14.24 1.89 -0.69
CA TRP A 28 14.10 2.75 -1.86
C TRP A 28 12.81 2.37 -2.58
N LEU A 29 11.98 3.36 -2.88
CA LEU A 29 10.67 3.19 -3.50
C LEU A 29 10.66 3.79 -4.89
N VAL A 30 10.23 3.02 -5.89
CA VAL A 30 9.91 3.49 -7.23
C VAL A 30 8.47 3.12 -7.53
N GLU A 31 7.64 4.12 -7.80
CA GLU A 31 6.21 3.93 -8.06
C GLU A 31 5.82 4.39 -9.46
N SER A 32 4.62 4.01 -9.88
CA SER A 32 4.10 4.33 -11.22
C SER A 32 3.60 5.77 -11.35
N SER A 33 3.33 6.46 -10.23
CA SER A 33 2.80 7.82 -10.24
C SER A 33 2.98 8.53 -8.91
N MET A 34 2.94 9.87 -8.95
CA MET A 34 3.02 10.67 -7.73
C MET A 34 1.76 10.56 -6.87
N GLU A 35 0.60 10.20 -7.40
CA GLU A 35 -0.58 9.89 -6.58
C GLU A 35 -0.35 8.67 -5.69
N VAL A 36 0.31 7.63 -6.20
CA VAL A 36 0.68 6.44 -5.40
C VAL A 36 1.72 6.81 -4.35
N VAL A 37 2.74 7.60 -4.71
CA VAL A 37 3.74 8.12 -3.77
C VAL A 37 3.08 8.93 -2.66
N ALA A 38 2.19 9.88 -3.00
CA ALA A 38 1.47 10.69 -2.03
C ALA A 38 0.65 9.84 -1.06
N ARG A 39 -0.04 8.82 -1.57
CA ARG A 39 -0.82 7.90 -0.75
C ARG A 39 0.07 7.06 0.18
N GLN A 40 1.20 6.57 -0.31
CA GLN A 40 2.17 5.86 0.55
C GLN A 40 2.69 6.79 1.66
N MET A 41 3.04 8.03 1.32
CA MET A 41 3.47 9.04 2.31
C MET A 41 2.39 9.28 3.37
N LEU A 42 1.11 9.39 2.98
CA LEU A 42 0.00 9.55 3.92
C LEU A 42 -0.13 8.37 4.87
N LEU A 43 -0.09 7.15 4.35
CA LEU A 43 -0.23 5.93 5.16
C LEU A 43 0.99 5.69 6.06
N LEU A 44 2.19 6.03 5.60
CA LEU A 44 3.41 6.01 6.43
C LEU A 44 3.36 7.10 7.50
N TYR A 45 2.94 8.32 7.16
CA TYR A 45 2.75 9.40 8.12
C TYR A 45 1.84 8.94 9.26
N LEU A 46 0.69 8.38 8.92
CA LEU A 46 -0.25 7.84 9.89
C LEU A 46 0.38 6.73 10.75
N ALA A 47 1.12 5.80 10.13
CA ALA A 47 1.79 4.73 10.84
C ALA A 47 2.86 5.25 11.82
N LEU A 48 3.44 6.41 11.56
CA LEU A 48 4.47 7.04 12.40
C LEU A 48 3.91 8.01 13.45
N ILE A 49 2.61 8.27 13.52
CA ILE A 49 2.03 9.08 14.61
C ILE A 49 2.23 8.33 15.93
N PRO A 50 2.78 8.97 16.99
CA PRO A 50 2.88 8.38 18.32
C PRO A 50 1.51 7.98 18.89
N LEU A 51 1.46 6.92 19.70
CA LEU A 51 0.21 6.45 20.31
C LEU A 51 -0.35 7.42 21.36
N GLU A 52 0.46 8.29 21.89
CA GLU A 52 0.07 9.39 22.78
C GLU A 52 -0.81 10.42 22.06
N ASN A 53 -0.56 10.61 20.77
CA ASN A 53 -1.29 11.58 19.93
C ASN A 53 -2.52 10.97 19.23
N MET A 54 -2.52 9.65 19.01
CA MET A 54 -3.64 8.91 18.44
C MET A 54 -3.64 7.49 19.00
N GLY A 55 -4.61 7.16 19.84
CA GLY A 55 -4.71 5.84 20.49
C GLY A 55 -4.69 4.68 19.49
N LEU A 56 -4.18 3.52 19.89
CA LEU A 56 -3.95 2.36 19.02
C LEU A 56 -5.20 1.94 18.24
N ASN A 57 -6.36 1.87 18.90
CA ASN A 57 -7.60 1.48 18.24
C ASN A 57 -8.02 2.51 17.18
N GLU A 58 -8.02 3.77 17.57
CA GLU A 58 -8.39 4.88 16.67
C GLU A 58 -7.46 4.93 15.45
N LYS A 59 -6.16 4.78 15.66
CA LYS A 59 -5.14 4.76 14.63
C LYS A 59 -5.34 3.62 13.64
N ALA A 60 -5.63 2.40 14.14
CA ALA A 60 -5.89 1.24 13.29
C ALA A 60 -7.19 1.37 12.49
N GLU A 61 -8.26 1.87 13.12
CA GLU A 61 -9.54 2.17 12.43
C GLU A 61 -9.36 3.21 11.33
N PHE A 62 -8.69 4.32 11.65
CA PHE A 62 -8.41 5.39 10.70
C PHE A 62 -7.57 4.88 9.53
N PHE A 63 -6.51 4.12 9.81
CA PHE A 63 -5.63 3.56 8.79
C PHE A 63 -6.42 2.67 7.82
N LEU A 64 -7.21 1.73 8.33
CA LEU A 64 -7.98 0.81 7.51
C LEU A 64 -9.09 1.53 6.73
N GLU A 65 -9.73 2.53 7.32
CA GLU A 65 -10.73 3.35 6.65
C GLU A 65 -10.13 4.10 5.45
N VAL A 66 -9.01 4.79 5.64
CA VAL A 66 -8.30 5.50 4.56
C VAL A 66 -7.73 4.50 3.54
N PHE A 67 -7.26 3.33 4.02
CA PHE A 67 -6.66 2.31 3.17
C PHE A 67 -7.67 1.65 2.23
N GLY A 68 -8.87 1.29 2.71
CA GLY A 68 -9.75 0.40 1.97
C GLY A 68 -11.09 0.98 1.51
N ASN A 69 -11.49 2.16 1.99
CA ASN A 69 -12.80 2.72 1.69
C ASN A 69 -12.74 3.81 0.61
N CYS A 70 -13.66 3.76 -0.34
CA CYS A 70 -13.81 4.83 -1.34
C CYS A 70 -14.47 6.09 -0.74
N GLU A 71 -15.31 5.93 0.27
CA GLU A 71 -15.90 7.01 1.08
C GLU A 71 -15.55 6.83 2.54
N ILE A 72 -15.28 7.92 3.24
CA ILE A 72 -14.83 8.00 4.63
C ILE A 72 -15.78 8.84 5.47
N ARG A 73 -15.61 8.82 6.80
CA ARG A 73 -16.33 9.69 7.73
C ARG A 73 -15.79 11.13 7.66
N SER A 74 -16.62 12.11 8.01
CA SER A 74 -16.19 13.52 8.03
C SER A 74 -15.02 13.77 9.01
N ALA A 75 -15.03 13.13 10.17
CA ALA A 75 -13.92 13.23 11.13
C ALA A 75 -12.60 12.68 10.56
N THR A 76 -12.69 11.59 9.77
CA THR A 76 -11.55 11.02 9.07
C THR A 76 -11.03 11.97 7.99
N GLU A 77 -11.92 12.64 7.24
CA GLU A 77 -11.54 13.65 6.25
C GLU A 77 -10.80 14.83 6.88
N GLU A 78 -11.30 15.37 7.99
CA GLU A 78 -10.66 16.48 8.70
C GLU A 78 -9.25 16.14 9.15
N THR A 79 -9.06 14.95 9.73
CA THR A 79 -7.74 14.45 10.13
C THR A 79 -6.83 14.23 8.92
N LEU A 80 -7.36 13.66 7.81
CA LEU A 80 -6.62 13.48 6.58
C LEU A 80 -6.16 14.83 5.99
N LYS A 81 -7.01 15.86 6.00
CA LYS A 81 -6.66 17.21 5.55
C LYS A 81 -5.52 17.83 6.36
N ARG A 82 -5.53 17.63 7.68
CA ARG A 82 -4.40 18.06 8.55
C ARG A 82 -3.12 17.35 8.17
N MET A 83 -3.15 16.02 8.03
CA MET A 83 -1.96 15.25 7.61
C MET A 83 -1.47 15.67 6.23
N ALA A 84 -2.37 15.93 5.27
CA ALA A 84 -2.01 16.43 3.95
C ALA A 84 -1.33 17.80 4.00
N SER A 85 -1.76 18.69 4.91
CA SER A 85 -1.12 19.99 5.11
C SER A 85 0.30 19.86 5.65
N GLU A 86 0.52 18.97 6.61
CA GLU A 86 1.85 18.68 7.16
C GLU A 86 2.79 18.03 6.13
N LEU A 87 2.27 17.07 5.35
CA LEU A 87 3.02 16.44 4.25
C LEU A 87 3.40 17.45 3.17
N MET A 88 2.49 18.36 2.83
CA MET A 88 2.74 19.46 1.89
C MET A 88 3.90 20.33 2.37
N LEU A 89 3.88 20.76 3.63
CA LEU A 89 4.96 21.54 4.23
C LEU A 89 6.27 20.75 4.22
N GLY A 90 6.25 19.47 4.58
CA GLY A 90 7.42 18.60 4.58
C GLY A 90 8.06 18.43 3.21
N VAL A 91 7.28 18.40 2.13
CA VAL A 91 7.81 18.27 0.76
C VAL A 91 8.35 19.60 0.23
N THR A 92 7.76 20.73 0.62
CA THR A 92 8.12 22.06 0.10
C THR A 92 9.23 22.75 0.89
N SER A 93 9.35 22.50 2.21
CA SER A 93 10.29 23.18 3.11
C SER A 93 11.74 22.70 3.01
N THR A 94 11.98 21.51 2.47
CA THR A 94 13.30 20.87 2.51
C THR A 94 13.84 20.59 1.10
N LEU A 95 14.91 21.31 0.72
CA LEU A 95 15.61 21.06 -0.54
C LEU A 95 16.67 19.97 -0.38
N ASP A 96 17.49 20.05 0.67
CA ASP A 96 18.68 19.22 0.84
C ASP A 96 18.62 18.27 2.05
N THR A 97 17.74 18.50 3.00
CA THR A 97 17.57 17.67 4.19
C THR A 97 16.16 17.08 4.26
N PRO A 98 15.99 15.82 4.66
CA PRO A 98 14.67 15.24 4.81
C PRO A 98 13.89 15.93 5.95
N ALA A 99 12.59 16.17 5.72
CA ALA A 99 11.70 16.72 6.74
C ALA A 99 11.55 15.77 7.96
N HIS A 100 11.72 14.47 7.72
CA HIS A 100 11.68 13.44 8.76
C HIS A 100 12.76 12.38 8.50
N PRO A 101 13.48 11.88 9.53
CA PRO A 101 14.55 10.89 9.36
C PRO A 101 14.12 9.61 8.65
N CYS A 102 12.90 9.13 8.93
CA CYS A 102 12.38 7.90 8.32
C CYS A 102 11.76 8.10 6.94
N MET A 103 11.39 9.33 6.53
CA MET A 103 10.77 9.61 5.24
C MET A 103 11.58 10.64 4.45
N ASN A 104 12.28 10.18 3.43
CA ASN A 104 13.20 11.01 2.67
C ASN A 104 12.71 11.22 1.22
N THR A 105 12.36 12.46 0.90
CA THR A 105 11.92 12.92 -0.43
C THR A 105 12.98 13.74 -1.16
N THR A 106 14.20 13.88 -0.61
CA THR A 106 15.25 14.74 -1.18
C THR A 106 15.73 14.27 -2.56
N LEU A 107 15.54 12.99 -2.89
CA LEU A 107 15.91 12.43 -4.19
C LEU A 107 14.89 12.70 -5.30
N LEU A 108 13.67 13.11 -4.97
CA LEU A 108 12.65 13.47 -5.95
C LEU A 108 13.06 14.73 -6.72
N LYS A 109 12.69 14.77 -8.00
CA LYS A 109 12.89 15.96 -8.84
C LYS A 109 11.98 17.10 -8.38
N PHE A 110 12.37 18.34 -8.64
CA PHE A 110 11.52 19.50 -8.35
C PHE A 110 10.11 19.34 -8.93
N LYS A 111 9.99 18.96 -10.20
CA LYS A 111 8.70 18.70 -10.85
C LYS A 111 7.83 17.68 -10.10
N GLU A 112 8.44 16.63 -9.55
CA GLU A 112 7.72 15.58 -8.81
C GLU A 112 7.28 16.08 -7.43
N ARG A 113 8.08 16.92 -6.78
CA ARG A 113 7.71 17.59 -5.53
C ARG A 113 6.58 18.60 -5.74
N ASP A 114 6.62 19.38 -6.82
CA ASP A 114 5.53 20.28 -7.21
C ASP A 114 4.23 19.50 -7.48
N GLU A 115 4.34 18.31 -8.08
CA GLU A 115 3.19 17.44 -8.28
C GLU A 115 2.64 16.90 -6.96
N LEU A 116 3.49 16.49 -6.01
CA LEU A 116 3.07 16.11 -4.66
C LEU A 116 2.36 17.26 -3.94
N ASP A 117 2.93 18.45 -3.97
CA ASP A 117 2.30 19.66 -3.41
C ASP A 117 0.90 19.89 -4.00
N ARG A 118 0.76 19.77 -5.32
CA ARG A 118 -0.54 19.88 -6.01
C ARG A 118 -1.52 18.80 -5.56
N ILE A 119 -1.06 17.56 -5.40
CA ILE A 119 -1.89 16.45 -4.94
C ILE A 119 -2.38 16.71 -3.51
N PHE A 120 -1.49 17.06 -2.57
CA PHE A 120 -1.88 17.35 -1.19
C PHE A 120 -2.83 18.56 -1.11
N LYS A 121 -2.60 19.61 -1.89
CA LYS A 121 -3.54 20.74 -2.02
C LYS A 121 -4.93 20.29 -2.49
N SER A 122 -5.00 19.34 -3.41
CA SER A 122 -6.27 18.78 -3.88
C SER A 122 -7.00 17.97 -2.81
N TRP A 123 -6.28 17.36 -1.86
CA TRP A 123 -6.88 16.65 -0.73
C TRP A 123 -7.40 17.62 0.34
N ILE A 124 -6.70 18.75 0.55
CA ILE A 124 -7.12 19.82 1.48
C ILE A 124 -8.34 20.56 0.95
N LYS A 125 -8.31 20.93 -0.34
CA LYS A 125 -9.38 21.67 -1.03
C LYS A 125 -9.75 20.97 -2.34
N PRO A 126 -10.67 19.98 -2.30
CA PRO A 126 -11.09 19.26 -3.49
C PRO A 126 -11.66 20.22 -4.55
N GLN A 127 -11.06 20.28 -5.72
CA GLN A 127 -11.54 21.05 -6.87
C GLN A 127 -12.57 20.28 -7.71
N SER A 128 -12.56 18.96 -7.59
CA SER A 128 -13.42 18.07 -8.36
C SER A 128 -14.76 17.87 -7.66
N LYS A 129 -15.86 17.99 -8.43
CA LYS A 129 -17.21 17.61 -7.98
C LYS A 129 -17.48 16.11 -8.16
N ILE A 130 -16.44 15.27 -8.07
CA ILE A 130 -16.63 13.84 -8.15
C ILE A 130 -17.49 13.35 -7.00
N ILE A 131 -18.44 12.46 -7.30
CA ILE A 131 -19.19 11.71 -6.30
C ILE A 131 -18.62 10.31 -6.31
N MET A 132 -17.89 9.93 -5.25
CA MET A 132 -17.10 8.71 -5.22
C MET A 132 -17.96 7.45 -5.33
N SER A 133 -19.11 7.41 -4.68
CA SER A 133 -20.08 6.30 -4.81
C SER A 133 -20.53 6.10 -6.26
N LYS A 134 -20.74 7.17 -7.04
CA LYS A 134 -21.08 7.06 -8.46
C LYS A 134 -19.88 6.59 -9.32
N ALA A 135 -18.67 7.05 -8.98
CA ALA A 135 -17.46 6.61 -9.69
C ALA A 135 -17.19 5.11 -9.40
N TRP A 136 -17.41 4.67 -8.17
CA TRP A 136 -17.35 3.29 -7.75
C TRP A 136 -18.38 2.43 -8.51
N ASP A 137 -19.67 2.78 -8.43
CA ASP A 137 -20.76 2.08 -9.10
C ASP A 137 -20.51 1.96 -10.62
N TYR A 138 -20.07 3.05 -11.24
CA TYR A 138 -19.71 3.05 -12.65
C TYR A 138 -18.61 2.02 -12.98
N ARG A 139 -17.56 1.92 -12.18
CA ARG A 139 -16.49 0.93 -12.40
C ARG A 139 -16.97 -0.50 -12.16
N VAL A 140 -17.76 -0.74 -11.12
CA VAL A 140 -18.37 -2.05 -10.87
C VAL A 140 -19.28 -2.46 -12.02
N ARG A 141 -20.13 -1.54 -12.52
CA ARG A 141 -20.99 -1.76 -13.67
C ARG A 141 -20.19 -2.08 -14.95
N GLN A 142 -19.11 -1.37 -15.19
CA GLN A 142 -18.21 -1.64 -16.33
C GLN A 142 -17.54 -3.02 -16.23
N HIS A 143 -17.13 -3.42 -15.05
CA HIS A 143 -16.50 -4.72 -14.81
C HIS A 143 -17.50 -5.89 -14.97
N LEU A 144 -18.70 -5.76 -14.43
CA LEU A 144 -19.72 -6.81 -14.44
C LEU A 144 -20.47 -6.92 -15.78
N GLY A 145 -20.56 -5.82 -16.54
CA GLY A 145 -21.32 -5.79 -17.79
C GLY A 145 -22.79 -6.18 -17.57
N THR A 146 -23.29 -7.12 -18.36
CA THR A 146 -24.68 -7.60 -18.27
C THR A 146 -25.04 -8.26 -16.94
N ARG A 147 -24.06 -8.74 -16.17
CA ARG A 147 -24.29 -9.34 -14.84
C ARG A 147 -24.67 -8.31 -13.77
N TYR A 148 -24.42 -7.02 -14.02
CA TYR A 148 -24.71 -5.97 -13.04
C TYR A 148 -26.20 -5.89 -12.65
N ASP A 149 -27.11 -6.14 -13.60
CA ASP A 149 -28.54 -6.07 -13.39
C ASP A 149 -29.13 -7.35 -12.76
N SER A 150 -28.30 -8.34 -12.45
CA SER A 150 -28.68 -9.56 -11.75
C SER A 150 -29.09 -9.28 -10.30
N LYS A 151 -29.76 -10.25 -9.67
CA LYS A 151 -30.17 -10.12 -8.27
C LYS A 151 -28.97 -9.80 -7.37
N ARG A 152 -29.18 -8.87 -6.45
CA ARG A 152 -28.18 -8.37 -5.49
C ARG A 152 -27.42 -9.51 -4.81
N GLY A 153 -26.11 -9.45 -4.80
CA GLY A 153 -25.24 -10.44 -4.19
C GLY A 153 -25.10 -11.78 -4.91
N CYS A 154 -25.78 -11.99 -6.04
CA CYS A 154 -25.65 -13.22 -6.82
C CYS A 154 -24.53 -13.14 -7.87
N PHE A 155 -24.29 -11.96 -8.42
CA PHE A 155 -23.36 -11.77 -9.53
C PHE A 155 -21.86 -11.87 -9.16
N ASP A 156 -21.54 -11.72 -7.88
CA ASP A 156 -20.16 -11.80 -7.37
C ASP A 156 -19.85 -13.14 -6.65
N TRP A 157 -20.76 -14.09 -6.72
CA TRP A 157 -20.56 -15.38 -6.09
C TRP A 157 -19.32 -16.13 -6.62
N ASP A 158 -19.11 -16.08 -7.93
CA ASP A 158 -17.96 -16.69 -8.60
C ASP A 158 -16.63 -16.08 -8.14
N LEU A 159 -16.56 -14.76 -7.93
CA LEU A 159 -15.37 -14.09 -7.43
C LEU A 159 -15.05 -14.49 -5.99
N THR A 160 -16.08 -14.56 -5.12
CA THR A 160 -15.91 -15.02 -3.75
C THR A 160 -15.41 -16.47 -3.71
N MET A 161 -15.94 -17.35 -4.55
CA MET A 161 -15.49 -18.75 -4.64
C MET A 161 -14.04 -18.84 -5.13
N LYS A 162 -13.65 -18.03 -6.11
CA LYS A 162 -12.26 -17.96 -6.55
C LYS A 162 -11.31 -17.51 -5.43
N LEU A 163 -11.70 -16.51 -4.64
CA LEU A 163 -10.93 -16.07 -3.46
C LEU A 163 -10.77 -17.20 -2.44
N HIS A 164 -11.85 -17.92 -2.12
CA HIS A 164 -11.80 -19.06 -1.21
C HIS A 164 -10.87 -20.17 -1.72
N GLN A 165 -10.93 -20.51 -3.03
CA GLN A 165 -10.03 -21.47 -3.65
C GLN A 165 -8.55 -21.06 -3.59
N LYS A 166 -8.27 -19.75 -3.48
CA LYS A 166 -6.94 -19.17 -3.33
C LYS A 166 -6.52 -18.97 -1.86
N GLY A 167 -7.25 -19.57 -0.91
CA GLY A 167 -6.92 -19.54 0.51
C GLY A 167 -7.48 -18.33 1.27
N CYS A 168 -8.34 -17.51 0.66
CA CYS A 168 -8.91 -16.31 1.28
C CYS A 168 -10.26 -16.60 1.95
N GLY A 169 -10.41 -17.72 2.67
CA GLY A 169 -11.67 -18.12 3.31
C GLY A 169 -12.17 -17.19 4.42
N THR A 170 -11.28 -16.35 4.96
CA THR A 170 -11.62 -15.29 5.94
C THR A 170 -12.48 -14.18 5.34
N ILE A 171 -12.42 -13.98 4.02
CA ILE A 171 -13.27 -13.04 3.29
C ILE A 171 -14.63 -13.70 3.08
N ASN A 172 -15.60 -13.41 3.96
CA ASN A 172 -16.93 -14.00 3.80
C ASN A 172 -17.73 -13.31 2.68
N ARG A 173 -18.73 -14.03 2.16
CA ARG A 173 -19.55 -13.57 1.03
C ARG A 173 -20.28 -12.26 1.32
N GLN A 174 -20.83 -12.09 2.53
CA GLN A 174 -21.58 -10.89 2.88
C GLN A 174 -20.67 -9.66 2.91
N GLN A 175 -19.50 -9.79 3.54
CA GLN A 175 -18.50 -8.74 3.60
C GLN A 175 -18.01 -8.34 2.20
N TYR A 176 -17.72 -9.33 1.35
CA TYR A 176 -17.35 -9.07 -0.03
C TYR A 176 -18.45 -8.37 -0.81
N ALA A 177 -19.70 -8.84 -0.71
CA ALA A 177 -20.85 -8.24 -1.40
C ALA A 177 -21.11 -6.80 -0.94
N GLN A 178 -21.03 -6.52 0.36
CA GLN A 178 -21.19 -5.16 0.91
C GLN A 178 -20.10 -4.22 0.37
N TRP A 179 -18.86 -4.68 0.37
CA TRP A 179 -17.77 -3.90 -0.22
C TRP A 179 -17.99 -3.62 -1.71
N ARG A 180 -18.37 -4.63 -2.47
CA ARG A 180 -18.64 -4.47 -3.92
C ARG A 180 -19.80 -3.53 -4.20
N GLU A 181 -20.82 -3.53 -3.36
CA GLU A 181 -21.97 -2.65 -3.50
C GLU A 181 -21.62 -1.19 -3.17
N ARG A 182 -20.88 -0.96 -2.09
CA ARG A 182 -20.73 0.35 -1.48
C ARG A 182 -19.33 0.95 -1.58
N GLY A 183 -18.31 0.15 -1.92
CA GLY A 183 -16.92 0.56 -1.88
C GLY A 183 -16.37 0.75 -0.46
N LEU A 184 -17.05 0.20 0.55
CA LEU A 184 -16.68 0.30 1.96
C LEU A 184 -16.26 -1.07 2.48
N ALA A 185 -14.95 -1.24 2.71
CA ALA A 185 -14.38 -2.47 3.23
C ALA A 185 -14.30 -2.50 4.76
N PHE A 186 -14.08 -1.35 5.37
CA PHE A 186 -13.81 -1.20 6.80
C PHE A 186 -14.79 -0.21 7.42
N GLU A 187 -15.87 -0.74 7.98
CA GLU A 187 -16.87 0.01 8.77
C GLU A 187 -16.69 -0.36 10.25
N LEU A 188 -15.50 -0.04 10.82
CA LEU A 188 -15.10 -0.42 12.17
C LEU A 188 -15.75 0.44 13.25
N ARG A 189 -16.20 1.63 12.92
CA ARG A 189 -16.93 2.55 13.78
C ARG A 189 -18.30 2.84 13.20
N GLU A 190 -19.29 3.00 14.08
CA GLU A 190 -20.57 3.55 13.69
C GLU A 190 -20.39 4.98 13.17
N GLY A 191 -21.07 5.30 12.09
CA GLY A 191 -20.96 6.61 11.47
C GLY A 191 -21.50 6.65 10.04
N ILE A 192 -21.46 7.85 9.47
CA ILE A 192 -21.89 8.09 8.10
C ILE A 192 -20.66 8.19 7.20
N TYR A 193 -20.50 7.20 6.33
CA TYR A 193 -19.44 7.13 5.31
C TYR A 193 -19.99 7.69 4.00
N ARG A 194 -19.85 9.00 3.78
CA ARG A 194 -20.35 9.70 2.57
C ARG A 194 -19.39 10.76 2.05
N THR A 195 -18.27 10.96 2.73
CA THR A 195 -17.24 11.89 2.29
C THR A 195 -16.26 11.17 1.40
N ASN A 196 -15.95 11.73 0.24
CA ASN A 196 -14.99 11.11 -0.66
C ASN A 196 -13.63 10.90 0.01
N ASN A 197 -13.03 9.72 -0.16
CA ASN A 197 -11.63 9.50 0.19
C ASN A 197 -10.73 10.15 -0.87
N PRO A 198 -10.11 11.30 -0.61
CA PRO A 198 -9.38 12.02 -1.64
C PRO A 198 -8.11 11.29 -2.09
N SER A 199 -7.54 10.44 -1.25
CA SER A 199 -6.36 9.64 -1.57
C SER A 199 -6.63 8.53 -2.61
N MET A 200 -7.89 8.24 -2.90
CA MET A 200 -8.34 7.27 -3.91
C MET A 200 -8.81 7.93 -5.21
N ILE A 201 -8.65 9.25 -5.33
CA ILE A 201 -9.03 10.00 -6.53
C ILE A 201 -7.78 10.27 -7.36
N SER A 202 -7.77 9.86 -8.63
CA SER A 202 -6.79 10.30 -9.61
C SER A 202 -7.35 11.44 -10.42
N SER A 203 -6.54 12.49 -10.61
CA SER A 203 -6.85 13.63 -11.48
C SER A 203 -6.28 13.47 -12.89
N ARG A 204 -5.89 12.27 -13.28
CA ARG A 204 -5.40 11.98 -14.64
C ARG A 204 -6.55 11.99 -15.62
N ILE A 205 -6.25 12.43 -16.85
CA ILE A 205 -7.20 12.36 -17.96
C ILE A 205 -7.29 10.92 -18.43
N PHE A 206 -8.49 10.33 -18.30
CA PHE A 206 -8.78 9.00 -18.83
C PHE A 206 -9.61 9.16 -20.12
N GLN A 207 -9.09 8.63 -21.22
CA GLN A 207 -9.83 8.59 -22.49
C GLN A 207 -10.20 7.15 -22.83
N LYS A 208 -11.51 6.86 -22.95
CA LYS A 208 -12.02 5.58 -23.38
C LYS A 208 -13.23 5.78 -24.30
N GLY A 209 -13.16 5.23 -25.52
CA GLY A 209 -14.26 5.30 -26.47
C GLY A 209 -14.71 6.73 -26.82
N GLY A 210 -13.77 7.68 -26.94
CA GLY A 210 -14.06 9.09 -27.25
C GLY A 210 -14.58 9.92 -26.07
N LYS A 211 -14.74 9.33 -24.89
CA LYS A 211 -15.12 10.04 -23.65
C LYS A 211 -13.88 10.33 -22.81
N ILE A 212 -13.79 11.56 -22.31
CA ILE A 212 -12.70 12.04 -21.44
C ILE A 212 -13.24 12.16 -20.03
N ALA A 213 -12.62 11.45 -19.08
CA ALA A 213 -12.84 11.67 -17.65
C ALA A 213 -11.60 12.38 -17.07
N VAL A 214 -11.81 13.47 -16.37
CA VAL A 214 -10.74 14.30 -15.80
C VAL A 214 -10.33 13.80 -14.41
N SER A 215 -11.18 13.04 -13.73
CA SER A 215 -10.91 12.44 -12.43
C SER A 215 -11.76 11.18 -12.23
N GLY A 216 -11.25 10.26 -11.43
CA GLY A 216 -11.96 9.02 -11.12
C GLY A 216 -11.34 8.26 -9.96
N TYR A 217 -12.05 7.24 -9.48
CA TYR A 217 -11.54 6.26 -8.52
C TYR A 217 -10.50 5.37 -9.19
N TRP A 218 -9.33 5.20 -8.58
CA TRP A 218 -8.24 4.40 -9.17
C TRP A 218 -7.96 3.08 -8.43
N GLY A 219 -8.54 2.87 -7.25
CA GLY A 219 -8.31 1.66 -6.46
C GLY A 219 -8.88 0.39 -7.10
N ASP A 220 -8.55 -0.75 -6.50
CA ASP A 220 -9.10 -2.04 -6.89
C ASP A 220 -10.60 -2.13 -6.61
N ILE A 221 -11.31 -2.80 -7.48
CA ILE A 221 -12.76 -3.05 -7.37
C ILE A 221 -13.12 -4.54 -7.45
N VAL A 222 -12.13 -5.42 -7.58
CA VAL A 222 -12.34 -6.86 -7.84
C VAL A 222 -11.89 -7.72 -6.67
N THR A 223 -10.64 -7.54 -6.25
CA THR A 223 -10.00 -8.42 -5.27
C THR A 223 -10.26 -7.99 -3.84
N GLY A 224 -10.28 -6.69 -3.59
CA GLY A 224 -10.59 -6.07 -2.32
C GLY A 224 -9.37 -5.81 -1.43
N PRO A 225 -9.48 -4.83 -0.53
CA PRO A 225 -8.38 -4.42 0.33
C PRO A 225 -8.08 -5.40 1.47
N TYR A 226 -8.93 -6.41 1.66
CA TYR A 226 -8.76 -7.43 2.72
C TYR A 226 -7.50 -8.27 2.56
N LEU A 227 -7.02 -8.48 1.32
CA LEU A 227 -5.84 -9.31 1.05
C LEU A 227 -4.57 -8.81 1.76
N CYS A 228 -4.45 -7.50 1.93
CA CYS A 228 -3.23 -6.91 2.48
C CYS A 228 -3.02 -7.24 3.95
N TYR A 229 -4.11 -7.30 4.72
CA TYR A 229 -4.04 -7.45 6.18
C TYR A 229 -5.03 -8.46 6.75
N GLY A 230 -6.00 -9.00 5.99
CA GLY A 230 -7.14 -9.76 6.51
C GLY A 230 -7.17 -11.25 6.19
N VAL A 231 -6.17 -11.77 5.47
CA VAL A 231 -6.15 -13.20 5.04
C VAL A 231 -5.21 -14.01 5.91
N GLU A 232 -4.05 -13.48 6.23
CA GLU A 232 -3.01 -14.13 7.01
C GLU A 232 -2.82 -13.44 8.35
N THR A 233 -2.51 -14.21 9.39
CA THR A 233 -2.16 -13.70 10.71
C THR A 233 -1.29 -14.70 11.47
N ASP A 234 -0.38 -14.20 12.33
CA ASP A 234 0.39 -15.03 13.24
C ASP A 234 -0.47 -15.57 14.40
N ASP A 235 -1.58 -14.88 14.72
CA ASP A 235 -2.52 -15.31 15.74
C ASP A 235 -3.48 -16.36 15.17
N LYS A 236 -3.15 -17.62 15.37
CA LYS A 236 -3.94 -18.74 14.88
C LYS A 236 -5.37 -18.78 15.43
N SER A 237 -5.64 -18.18 16.61
CA SER A 237 -6.98 -18.11 17.16
C SER A 237 -7.93 -17.30 16.27
N MET A 238 -7.40 -16.31 15.55
CA MET A 238 -8.16 -15.50 14.59
C MET A 238 -8.57 -16.29 13.33
N LEU A 239 -7.95 -17.43 13.07
CA LEU A 239 -8.25 -18.31 11.92
C LEU A 239 -9.14 -19.49 12.30
N GLU A 240 -9.62 -19.56 13.54
CA GLU A 240 -10.51 -20.65 14.00
C GLU A 240 -11.78 -20.71 13.17
N THR A 241 -12.17 -21.95 12.85
CA THR A 241 -13.40 -22.23 12.11
C THR A 241 -14.38 -23.05 12.97
N ARG A 242 -15.67 -22.75 12.82
CA ARG A 242 -16.76 -23.58 13.39
C ARG A 242 -17.68 -23.98 12.26
N ASN A 243 -17.91 -25.28 12.12
CA ASN A 243 -18.67 -25.86 11.00
C ASN A 243 -18.15 -25.41 9.62
N GLY A 244 -16.81 -25.28 9.46
CA GLY A 244 -16.18 -24.85 8.20
C GLY A 244 -16.29 -23.35 7.91
N ILE A 245 -16.80 -22.52 8.84
CA ILE A 245 -16.94 -21.06 8.69
C ILE A 245 -15.96 -20.40 9.66
N HIS A 246 -15.16 -19.45 9.17
CA HIS A 246 -14.29 -18.65 10.03
C HIS A 246 -15.09 -17.83 11.03
N MET A 247 -14.67 -17.90 12.31
CA MET A 247 -15.31 -17.16 13.41
C MET A 247 -14.99 -15.66 13.37
N LYS A 248 -13.86 -15.30 12.80
CA LYS A 248 -13.44 -13.92 12.59
C LYS A 248 -13.45 -13.59 11.11
N THR A 249 -13.84 -12.38 10.79
CA THR A 249 -13.89 -11.88 9.41
C THR A 249 -12.53 -11.32 8.99
N ALA A 250 -12.34 -11.15 7.68
CA ALA A 250 -11.14 -10.47 7.18
C ALA A 250 -11.00 -9.02 7.71
N GLN A 251 -12.11 -8.36 8.06
CA GLN A 251 -12.08 -7.04 8.73
C GLN A 251 -11.51 -7.16 10.15
N ASP A 252 -11.96 -8.14 10.95
CA ASP A 252 -11.45 -8.36 12.31
C ASP A 252 -9.94 -8.68 12.30
N ILE A 253 -9.54 -9.55 11.38
CA ILE A 253 -8.13 -9.94 11.22
C ILE A 253 -7.29 -8.75 10.76
N SER A 254 -7.78 -7.95 9.81
CA SER A 254 -7.08 -6.73 9.36
C SER A 254 -6.86 -5.76 10.52
N PHE A 255 -7.89 -5.57 11.35
CA PHE A 255 -7.81 -4.68 12.50
C PHE A 255 -6.74 -5.15 13.50
N ALA A 256 -6.79 -6.42 13.90
CA ALA A 256 -5.82 -7.01 14.82
C ALA A 256 -4.38 -6.95 14.28
N ASN A 257 -4.19 -7.28 13.00
CA ASN A 257 -2.89 -7.25 12.36
C ASN A 257 -2.30 -5.83 12.28
N VAL A 258 -3.12 -4.83 11.93
CA VAL A 258 -2.67 -3.43 11.86
C VAL A 258 -2.33 -2.90 13.25
N GLN A 259 -3.11 -3.27 14.29
CA GLN A 259 -2.76 -2.95 15.67
C GLN A 259 -1.41 -3.54 16.07
N LYS A 260 -1.16 -4.81 15.77
CA LYS A 260 0.12 -5.47 16.04
C LYS A 260 1.29 -4.78 15.32
N LEU A 261 1.11 -4.39 14.06
CA LEU A 261 2.10 -3.61 13.32
C LEU A 261 2.41 -2.29 14.03
N PHE A 262 1.41 -1.52 14.44
CA PHE A 262 1.63 -0.24 15.13
C PHE A 262 2.29 -0.40 16.50
N GLN A 263 1.95 -1.45 17.25
CA GLN A 263 2.65 -1.78 18.49
C GLN A 263 4.13 -2.08 18.24
N SER A 264 4.45 -2.86 17.20
CA SER A 264 5.84 -3.16 16.82
C SER A 264 6.61 -1.90 16.39
N LEU A 265 5.98 -0.95 15.71
CA LEU A 265 6.61 0.33 15.37
C LEU A 265 6.89 1.18 16.62
N THR A 266 5.93 1.21 17.56
CA THR A 266 6.08 1.97 18.81
C THR A 266 7.22 1.43 19.67
N SER A 267 7.41 0.11 19.75
CA SER A 267 8.53 -0.49 20.49
C SER A 267 9.90 -0.11 19.92
N ARG A 268 9.98 0.28 18.64
CA ARG A 268 11.20 0.74 17.95
C ARG A 268 11.41 2.23 17.99
N HIS A 269 10.47 2.98 18.58
CA HIS A 269 10.61 4.42 18.68
C HIS A 269 11.76 4.77 19.62
N CYS A 270 12.71 5.54 19.12
CA CYS A 270 13.76 6.13 19.95
C CYS A 270 13.13 7.27 20.76
N SER A 271 12.89 7.06 22.04
CA SER A 271 12.58 8.12 23.00
C SER A 271 13.82 9.01 23.18
N GLY A 272 14.18 9.75 22.14
CA GLY A 272 15.14 10.83 22.23
C GLY A 272 14.44 12.01 22.90
N SER A 273 14.94 12.42 24.05
CA SER A 273 14.55 13.59 24.84
C SER A 273 14.29 14.82 23.95
N CYS A 274 13.07 14.99 23.50
CA CYS A 274 12.54 16.28 23.06
C CYS A 274 11.56 16.71 24.15
N THR A 275 12.06 17.45 25.13
CA THR A 275 11.25 18.25 26.05
C THR A 275 10.52 19.30 25.19
N ALA A 276 9.32 18.98 24.74
CA ALA A 276 8.40 19.97 24.25
C ALA A 276 7.86 20.77 25.44
N PRO A 277 7.84 22.11 25.40
CA PRO A 277 7.18 22.91 26.44
C PRO A 277 5.69 22.62 26.40
N ALA A 278 5.11 22.35 27.57
CA ALA A 278 3.68 22.21 27.76
C ALA A 278 2.97 23.46 27.22
N SER A 279 2.32 23.36 26.09
CA SER A 279 1.46 24.42 25.56
C SER A 279 0.03 24.19 26.05
N THR A 280 -0.49 25.25 26.63
CA THR A 280 -1.81 25.53 27.19
C THR A 280 -2.97 25.07 26.31
N GLU A 281 -3.93 24.50 26.97
CA GLU A 281 -5.37 24.26 26.76
C GLU A 281 -6.05 24.63 25.43
N ASN A 282 -6.86 23.66 24.93
CA ASN A 282 -8.01 23.79 24.03
C ASN A 282 -7.83 23.83 22.49
N SER A 283 -6.76 23.31 21.93
CA SER A 283 -6.77 22.86 20.53
C SER A 283 -6.38 21.39 20.45
N GLN A 284 -7.07 20.56 19.64
CA GLN A 284 -6.61 19.21 19.35
C GLN A 284 -5.15 19.28 18.87
N PRO A 285 -4.23 18.47 19.43
CA PRO A 285 -2.81 18.57 19.12
C PRO A 285 -2.59 18.35 17.62
N SER A 286 -2.10 19.35 16.92
CA SER A 286 -1.62 19.23 15.55
C SER A 286 -0.27 18.52 15.58
N VAL A 287 -0.21 17.27 15.13
CA VAL A 287 1.04 16.53 15.01
C VAL A 287 1.76 17.01 13.77
N SER A 288 2.88 17.68 13.90
CA SER A 288 3.74 18.05 12.78
C SER A 288 4.56 16.87 12.26
N VAL A 289 5.14 16.98 11.06
CA VAL A 289 6.07 15.94 10.54
C VAL A 289 7.24 15.72 11.50
N GLY A 290 7.68 16.76 12.21
CA GLY A 290 8.76 16.67 13.20
C GLY A 290 8.38 15.87 14.46
N ASP A 291 7.08 15.76 14.77
CA ASP A 291 6.58 15.04 15.97
C ASP A 291 6.31 13.55 15.71
N LEU A 292 6.55 13.05 14.49
CA LEU A 292 6.40 11.65 14.16
C LEU A 292 7.44 10.78 14.84
N MET A 293 7.09 9.51 15.10
CA MET A 293 8.02 8.54 15.67
C MET A 293 9.27 8.39 14.80
N HIS A 294 10.44 8.60 15.40
CA HIS A 294 11.71 8.28 14.78
C HIS A 294 12.05 6.82 15.06
N LEU A 295 11.98 5.99 14.02
CA LEU A 295 12.33 4.57 14.10
C LEU A 295 13.86 4.41 13.92
N LYS A 296 14.49 3.80 14.91
CA LYS A 296 15.94 3.58 14.94
C LYS A 296 16.39 2.77 13.73
N HIS A 297 17.41 3.25 13.01
CA HIS A 297 18.03 2.59 11.86
C HIS A 297 17.10 2.32 10.66
N ILE A 298 15.95 3.02 10.57
CA ILE A 298 15.00 2.88 9.46
C ILE A 298 15.01 4.14 8.60
N THR A 299 15.20 3.98 7.28
CA THR A 299 15.11 5.08 6.33
C THR A 299 14.35 4.64 5.07
N ILE A 300 13.35 5.40 4.68
CA ILE A 300 12.52 5.19 3.50
C ILE A 300 12.75 6.34 2.52
N LYS A 301 13.27 6.02 1.33
CA LYS A 301 13.67 7.00 0.30
C LYS A 301 12.75 6.87 -0.92
N PHE A 302 12.08 7.96 -1.26
CA PHE A 302 11.27 8.02 -2.48
C PHE A 302 12.16 8.42 -3.65
N LEU A 303 12.15 7.60 -4.69
CA LEU A 303 12.92 7.82 -5.91
C LEU A 303 12.04 8.45 -7.00
N PRO A 304 12.66 9.21 -7.94
CA PRO A 304 11.98 9.67 -9.14
C PRO A 304 11.32 8.53 -9.93
N LEU A 305 10.21 8.80 -10.61
CA LEU A 305 9.45 7.80 -11.38
C LEU A 305 10.29 7.11 -12.47
N ASP A 306 11.27 7.81 -13.03
CA ASP A 306 12.19 7.30 -14.07
C ASP A 306 13.47 6.68 -13.50
N SER A 307 13.51 6.35 -12.23
CA SER A 307 14.74 5.87 -11.57
C SER A 307 15.17 4.49 -12.03
N LEU A 308 14.27 3.60 -12.39
CA LEU A 308 14.63 2.23 -12.78
C LEU A 308 15.61 2.18 -13.95
N GLU A 309 15.43 3.06 -14.94
CA GLU A 309 16.33 3.15 -16.08
C GLU A 309 17.70 3.75 -15.70
N LYS A 310 17.73 4.60 -14.67
CA LYS A 310 18.92 5.40 -14.28
C LYS A 310 19.73 4.80 -13.13
N LEU A 311 19.16 3.89 -12.36
CA LEU A 311 19.86 3.27 -11.23
C LEU A 311 21.11 2.50 -11.70
N PRO A 312 21.05 1.66 -12.74
CA PRO A 312 22.20 0.90 -13.22
C PRO A 312 23.34 1.78 -13.75
N GLU A 313 23.02 2.97 -14.27
CA GLU A 313 24.01 3.91 -14.80
C GLU A 313 24.86 4.59 -13.70
N LYS A 314 24.39 4.55 -12.45
CA LYS A 314 25.02 5.25 -11.34
C LYS A 314 25.90 4.31 -10.53
N GLN A 315 27.23 4.52 -10.58
CA GLN A 315 28.22 3.71 -9.86
C GLN A 315 27.90 3.47 -8.38
N LYS A 316 27.28 4.44 -7.69
CA LYS A 316 26.92 4.33 -6.27
C LYS A 316 25.86 3.27 -5.96
N TYR A 317 25.14 2.77 -6.94
CA TYR A 317 24.14 1.72 -6.79
C TYR A 317 24.61 0.36 -7.32
N ARG A 318 25.84 0.25 -7.77
CA ARG A 318 26.42 -1.03 -8.19
C ARG A 318 26.56 -1.95 -6.98
N ASP A 319 26.12 -3.21 -7.12
CA ASP A 319 26.17 -4.24 -6.06
C ASP A 319 25.53 -3.78 -4.73
N PHE A 320 24.47 -2.98 -4.81
CA PHE A 320 23.99 -2.20 -3.65
C PHE A 320 22.78 -2.82 -2.95
N PHE A 321 21.80 -3.34 -3.69
CA PHE A 321 20.55 -3.79 -3.11
C PHE A 321 20.58 -5.26 -2.71
N ASN A 322 20.38 -5.55 -1.42
CA ASN A 322 20.29 -6.93 -0.90
C ASN A 322 18.95 -7.61 -1.23
N VAL A 323 17.87 -6.81 -1.35
CA VAL A 323 16.54 -7.29 -1.72
C VAL A 323 15.96 -6.37 -2.78
N ILE A 324 15.43 -6.96 -3.84
CA ILE A 324 14.71 -6.26 -4.90
C ILE A 324 13.32 -6.89 -5.02
N PHE A 325 12.26 -6.08 -4.92
CA PHE A 325 10.88 -6.51 -5.09
C PHE A 325 10.27 -5.89 -6.33
N PHE A 326 9.56 -6.69 -7.11
CA PHE A 326 8.72 -6.24 -8.21
C PHE A 326 7.27 -6.68 -7.99
N SER A 327 6.32 -5.74 -8.05
CA SER A 327 4.91 -6.10 -8.15
C SER A 327 4.60 -6.77 -9.49
N ALA A 328 3.52 -7.55 -9.55
CA ALA A 328 3.08 -8.20 -10.78
C ALA A 328 2.91 -7.22 -11.96
N SER A 329 2.43 -6.01 -11.70
CA SER A 329 2.26 -4.96 -12.70
C SER A 329 3.58 -4.32 -13.18
N SER A 330 4.66 -4.47 -12.43
CA SER A 330 5.96 -3.86 -12.70
C SER A 330 6.98 -4.82 -13.31
N VAL A 331 6.64 -6.09 -13.48
CA VAL A 331 7.54 -7.14 -14.03
C VAL A 331 8.13 -6.78 -15.37
N ALA A 332 7.43 -6.01 -16.19
CA ALA A 332 7.94 -5.57 -17.50
C ALA A 332 9.22 -4.73 -17.42
N HIS A 333 9.52 -4.14 -16.26
CA HIS A 333 10.76 -3.38 -16.03
C HIS A 333 11.90 -4.23 -15.48
N LEU A 334 11.67 -5.51 -15.21
CA LEU A 334 12.71 -6.44 -14.78
C LEU A 334 13.55 -6.86 -16.00
N GLY A 335 14.85 -6.66 -15.93
CA GLY A 335 15.77 -7.00 -17.00
C GLY A 335 17.21 -7.06 -16.51
N SER A 336 18.15 -7.39 -17.40
CA SER A 336 19.58 -7.54 -17.10
C SER A 336 20.23 -6.35 -16.38
N PRO A 337 19.81 -5.06 -16.57
CA PRO A 337 20.37 -3.96 -15.79
C PRO A 337 20.14 -4.09 -14.29
N MET A 338 19.10 -4.82 -13.85
CA MET A 338 18.82 -5.02 -12.43
C MET A 338 19.88 -5.86 -11.73
N ARG A 339 20.57 -6.75 -12.46
CA ARG A 339 21.70 -7.53 -11.91
C ARG A 339 22.86 -6.64 -11.47
N GLN A 340 23.10 -5.54 -12.18
CA GLN A 340 24.21 -4.61 -11.89
C GLN A 340 24.03 -3.87 -10.56
N ILE A 341 22.78 -3.66 -10.13
CA ILE A 341 22.45 -2.99 -8.87
C ILE A 341 22.18 -3.96 -7.71
N ALA A 342 22.04 -5.24 -8.02
CA ALA A 342 21.86 -6.31 -7.04
C ALA A 342 23.17 -6.68 -6.38
N ALA A 343 23.22 -6.76 -5.04
CA ALA A 343 24.36 -7.29 -4.31
C ALA A 343 24.66 -8.75 -4.73
N PRO A 344 25.85 -9.29 -4.49
CA PRO A 344 26.25 -10.63 -4.92
C PRO A 344 25.30 -11.75 -4.48
N ASP A 345 24.73 -11.63 -3.26
CA ASP A 345 23.77 -12.59 -2.71
C ASP A 345 22.35 -11.99 -2.61
N ALA A 346 22.01 -11.04 -3.49
CA ALA A 346 20.73 -10.37 -3.45
C ALA A 346 19.58 -11.32 -3.74
N VAL A 347 18.47 -11.09 -3.04
CA VAL A 347 17.20 -11.79 -3.23
C VAL A 347 16.29 -10.92 -4.11
N LEU A 348 15.82 -11.49 -5.22
CA LEU A 348 14.78 -10.93 -6.05
C LEU A 348 13.44 -11.60 -5.68
N VAL A 349 12.45 -10.79 -5.31
CA VAL A 349 11.09 -11.23 -5.02
C VAL A 349 10.15 -10.64 -6.06
N VAL A 350 9.37 -11.48 -6.72
CA VAL A 350 8.41 -11.05 -7.75
C VAL A 350 7.01 -11.51 -7.37
N GLU A 351 6.08 -10.56 -7.29
CA GLU A 351 4.67 -10.85 -7.05
C GLU A 351 4.06 -11.52 -8.28
N LEU A 352 3.34 -12.62 -8.03
CA LEU A 352 2.64 -13.39 -9.06
C LEU A 352 1.17 -12.96 -9.17
N ALA A 353 0.49 -13.50 -10.19
CA ALA A 353 -0.89 -13.16 -10.51
C ALA A 353 -1.94 -13.96 -9.71
N LYS A 354 -1.59 -14.56 -8.56
CA LYS A 354 -2.48 -15.39 -7.74
C LYS A 354 -3.84 -14.75 -7.49
N TYR A 355 -3.85 -13.46 -7.19
CA TYR A 355 -5.07 -12.74 -6.82
C TYR A 355 -5.67 -11.92 -7.98
N VAL A 356 -5.21 -12.09 -9.21
CA VAL A 356 -5.85 -11.51 -10.39
C VAL A 356 -7.00 -12.43 -10.83
N LEU A 357 -8.20 -12.21 -10.28
CA LEU A 357 -9.34 -13.14 -10.36
C LEU A 357 -9.91 -13.33 -11.77
N ASP A 358 -9.61 -12.43 -12.69
CA ASP A 358 -10.08 -12.51 -14.08
C ASP A 358 -9.23 -13.45 -14.96
N LEU A 359 -8.07 -13.92 -14.45
CA LEU A 359 -7.22 -14.85 -15.19
C LEU A 359 -7.70 -16.30 -15.05
N SER A 360 -7.51 -17.07 -16.11
CA SER A 360 -7.64 -18.53 -16.06
C SER A 360 -6.41 -19.15 -15.39
N LYS A 361 -6.50 -20.44 -14.97
CA LYS A 361 -5.37 -21.17 -14.39
C LYS A 361 -4.19 -21.27 -15.37
N GLU A 362 -4.47 -21.42 -16.65
CA GLU A 362 -3.45 -21.47 -17.70
C GLU A 362 -2.75 -20.11 -17.86
N GLN A 363 -3.49 -19.01 -17.76
CA GLN A 363 -2.92 -17.66 -17.80
C GLN A 363 -2.09 -17.36 -16.55
N GLU A 364 -2.52 -17.80 -15.38
CA GLU A 364 -1.72 -17.68 -14.14
C GLU A 364 -0.40 -18.48 -14.25
N ALA A 365 -0.47 -19.73 -14.74
CA ALA A 365 0.71 -20.56 -14.96
C ALA A 365 1.65 -19.93 -16.01
N GLY A 366 1.12 -19.47 -17.15
CA GLY A 366 1.90 -18.80 -18.17
C GLY A 366 2.56 -17.50 -17.68
N PHE A 367 1.90 -16.76 -16.78
CA PHE A 367 2.52 -15.59 -16.14
C PHE A 367 3.68 -15.99 -15.24
N LYS A 368 3.53 -17.06 -14.44
CA LYS A 368 4.60 -17.58 -13.59
C LYS A 368 5.81 -18.04 -14.41
N GLU A 369 5.59 -18.78 -15.50
CA GLU A 369 6.65 -19.18 -16.42
C GLU A 369 7.36 -17.98 -17.04
N LYS A 370 6.61 -16.97 -17.46
CA LYS A 370 7.17 -15.72 -18.00
C LYS A 370 8.02 -15.00 -16.96
N VAL A 371 7.57 -14.89 -15.72
CA VAL A 371 8.33 -14.29 -14.61
C VAL A 371 9.63 -15.04 -14.40
N GLN A 372 9.60 -16.38 -14.41
CA GLN A 372 10.77 -17.22 -14.28
C GLN A 372 11.77 -16.97 -15.42
N GLY A 373 11.31 -16.95 -16.69
CA GLY A 373 12.14 -16.68 -17.85
C GLY A 373 12.84 -15.33 -17.75
N ILE A 374 12.08 -14.25 -17.52
CA ILE A 374 12.61 -12.87 -17.38
C ILE A 374 13.64 -12.79 -16.24
N SER A 375 13.37 -13.42 -15.08
CA SER A 375 14.28 -13.39 -13.94
C SER A 375 15.59 -14.11 -14.24
N VAL A 376 15.55 -15.25 -14.93
CA VAL A 376 16.75 -16.00 -15.34
C VAL A 376 17.56 -15.21 -16.37
N GLU A 377 16.91 -14.61 -17.36
CA GLU A 377 17.56 -13.73 -18.34
C GLU A 377 18.18 -12.49 -17.68
N ALA A 378 17.54 -11.99 -16.62
CA ALA A 378 18.06 -10.88 -15.82
C ALA A 378 19.24 -11.25 -14.92
N GLY A 379 19.67 -12.54 -14.88
CA GLY A 379 20.83 -12.98 -14.10
C GLY A 379 20.51 -13.44 -12.69
N PHE A 380 19.28 -13.93 -12.45
CA PHE A 380 18.87 -14.51 -11.17
C PHE A 380 18.52 -16.00 -11.34
N GLU A 381 18.66 -16.80 -10.28
CA GLU A 381 18.32 -18.22 -10.25
C GLU A 381 17.15 -18.47 -9.30
N PRO A 382 16.22 -19.40 -9.62
CA PRO A 382 15.14 -19.75 -8.71
C PRO A 382 15.67 -20.22 -7.35
N CYS A 383 15.08 -19.69 -6.28
CA CYS A 383 15.38 -20.16 -4.93
C CYS A 383 14.63 -21.45 -4.64
N HIS A 384 15.36 -22.55 -4.40
CA HIS A 384 14.79 -23.89 -4.12
C HIS A 384 14.48 -24.15 -2.64
N GLN A 385 14.59 -23.15 -1.77
CA GLN A 385 14.25 -23.30 -0.36
C GLN A 385 12.73 -23.44 -0.19
N GLN A 386 12.28 -24.61 0.26
CA GLN A 386 10.84 -24.93 0.47
C GLN A 386 10.13 -23.97 1.44
N ALA A 387 10.87 -23.32 2.36
CA ALA A 387 10.31 -22.36 3.32
C ALA A 387 9.79 -21.08 2.67
N LEU A 388 10.12 -20.80 1.41
CA LEU A 388 9.73 -19.60 0.65
C LEU A 388 8.69 -19.89 -0.45
N ALA A 389 8.15 -21.12 -0.49
CA ALA A 389 7.16 -21.50 -1.50
C ALA A 389 5.79 -20.87 -1.15
N ASP A 390 5.53 -19.70 -1.70
CA ASP A 390 4.22 -19.06 -1.72
C ASP A 390 3.73 -18.96 -3.18
N ASP A 391 2.49 -19.39 -3.45
CA ASP A 391 1.89 -19.26 -4.78
C ASP A 391 1.65 -17.80 -5.21
N ALA A 392 1.76 -16.85 -4.30
CA ALA A 392 1.63 -15.42 -4.58
C ALA A 392 2.96 -14.74 -4.94
N LEU A 393 4.09 -15.37 -4.61
CA LEU A 393 5.42 -14.81 -4.81
C LEU A 393 6.36 -15.83 -5.49
N SER A 394 7.26 -15.34 -6.32
CA SER A 394 8.44 -16.09 -6.78
C SER A 394 9.70 -15.47 -6.23
N VAL A 395 10.61 -16.29 -5.72
CA VAL A 395 11.85 -15.85 -5.09
C VAL A 395 13.04 -16.39 -5.89
N PHE A 396 13.99 -15.52 -6.16
CA PHE A 396 15.21 -15.81 -6.90
C PHE A 396 16.41 -15.24 -6.14
N ILE A 397 17.60 -15.79 -6.43
CA ILE A 397 18.87 -15.35 -5.87
C ILE A 397 19.76 -14.88 -7.01
N ALA A 398 20.52 -13.82 -6.80
CA ALA A 398 21.49 -13.34 -7.79
C ALA A 398 22.52 -14.42 -8.11
N LYS A 399 22.76 -14.69 -9.40
CA LYS A 399 23.80 -15.64 -9.83
C LYS A 399 25.16 -15.16 -9.35
N LYS A 400 25.95 -16.07 -8.80
CA LYS A 400 27.38 -15.82 -8.53
C LYS A 400 28.10 -15.74 -9.88
N GLU A 401 28.84 -14.68 -10.09
CA GLU A 401 29.75 -14.54 -11.22
C GLU A 401 30.93 -15.50 -11.10
#